data_93aa49043aaaff2abf47b4f0c99f6136
#
_entry.id   93aa49043aaaff2abf47b4f0c99f6136
#
_cell.length_a   1.000
_cell.length_b   1.000
_cell.length_c   1.000
_cell.angle_alpha   90.00
_cell.angle_beta   90.00
_cell.angle_gamma   90.00
#
_symmetry.space_group_name_H-M   'P 1'
#
loop_
_entity.id
_entity.type
_entity.pdbx_description
1 polymer ?
#
loop_
_entity_poly.entity_id
_entity_poly.type
_entity_poly.pdbx_seq_one_letter_code
_entity_poly.pdbx_strand_id
1 'polypeptide(L)'
;MIFSFLSALCWSLFDIARKELAQHVNPKFLSLAMSVSVLPLFFLLWGFQGFQLPSNSYYFPATISGVLAAIGSVCFMLAISKGKLAIVLSITACTPFISAVFSFFFFDELLSQFEWLGIVLVVLATMLLAGTSINTRDKSSLYALITAIAWGTCIVFDKQALTFGSSSFHGMFLTSIIIAVLSISLRIDYQWWTLLKNFKWWLIAVMVFFGAVFLQFAALEYLNPGVVEAIKRGIGIVLAVIIGRVFYQETLSRKQITGVCLVLSATYLFM
;
A
#
# COMPACT_ATOMS: atom_id res chain seq x y z
N MET A 1 2.39 14.58 8.69
CA MET A 1 3.57 13.72 8.93
C MET A 1 3.29 12.55 9.87
N ILE A 2 2.83 12.75 11.14
CA ILE A 2 2.69 11.66 12.11
C ILE A 2 1.78 10.53 11.62
N PHE A 3 0.65 10.85 10.99
CA PHE A 3 -0.27 9.85 10.42
C PHE A 3 0.39 9.01 9.33
N SER A 4 1.22 9.60 8.47
CA SER A 4 1.94 8.88 7.43
C SER A 4 2.97 7.90 8.02
N PHE A 5 3.70 8.31 9.08
CA PHE A 5 4.62 7.41 9.79
C PHE A 5 3.89 6.24 10.45
N LEU A 6 2.81 6.51 11.18
CA LEU A 6 2.02 5.47 11.84
C LEU A 6 1.38 4.52 10.81
N SER A 7 0.84 5.07 9.71
CA SER A 7 0.34 4.27 8.60
C SER A 7 1.42 3.35 8.04
N ALA A 8 2.62 3.88 7.79
CA ALA A 8 3.74 3.11 7.26
C ALA A 8 4.20 1.98 8.18
N LEU A 9 4.20 2.21 9.51
CA LEU A 9 4.43 1.16 10.50
C LEU A 9 3.35 0.06 10.43
N CYS A 10 2.09 0.46 10.38
CA CYS A 10 0.98 -0.48 10.25
C CYS A 10 1.07 -1.28 8.94
N TRP A 11 1.40 -0.65 7.80
CA TRP A 11 1.62 -1.35 6.53
C TRP A 11 2.74 -2.38 6.62
N SER A 12 3.84 -2.03 7.27
CA SER A 12 4.98 -2.95 7.44
C SER A 12 4.63 -4.15 8.35
N LEU A 13 3.88 -3.93 9.42
CA LEU A 13 3.35 -5.00 10.28
C LEU A 13 2.34 -5.88 9.53
N PHE A 14 1.48 -5.26 8.71
CA PHE A 14 0.56 -5.99 7.84
C PHE A 14 1.30 -6.89 6.85
N ASP A 15 2.39 -6.42 6.26
CA ASP A 15 3.20 -7.22 5.33
C ASP A 15 3.79 -8.47 5.99
N ILE A 16 4.18 -8.39 7.26
CA ILE A 16 4.63 -9.54 8.05
C ILE A 16 3.47 -10.51 8.29
N ALA A 17 2.33 -9.99 8.78
CA ALA A 17 1.18 -10.80 9.11
C ALA A 17 0.58 -11.51 7.88
N ARG A 18 0.47 -10.79 6.74
CA ARG A 18 -0.01 -11.41 5.49
C ARG A 18 0.96 -12.42 4.90
N LYS A 19 2.28 -12.21 5.08
CA LYS A 19 3.29 -13.19 4.66
C LYS A 19 3.14 -14.50 5.41
N GLU A 20 2.91 -14.43 6.72
CA GLU A 20 2.64 -15.61 7.54
C GLU A 20 1.35 -16.32 7.10
N LEU A 21 0.26 -15.57 6.95
CA LEU A 21 -1.02 -16.13 6.50
C LEU A 21 -0.95 -16.73 5.08
N ALA A 22 -0.18 -16.12 4.18
CA ALA A 22 -0.03 -16.61 2.80
C ALA A 22 0.69 -17.95 2.70
N GLN A 23 1.32 -18.46 3.76
CA GLN A 23 1.84 -19.82 3.82
C GLN A 23 0.73 -20.87 3.95
N HIS A 24 -0.42 -20.49 4.49
CA HIS A 24 -1.53 -21.39 4.81
C HIS A 24 -2.76 -21.15 3.94
N VAL A 25 -2.91 -19.97 3.37
CA VAL A 25 -4.11 -19.50 2.68
C VAL A 25 -3.76 -19.01 1.28
N ASN A 26 -4.62 -19.33 0.30
CA ASN A 26 -4.45 -18.84 -1.07
C ASN A 26 -4.37 -17.30 -1.07
N PRO A 27 -3.33 -16.71 -1.64
CA PRO A 27 -3.12 -15.27 -1.64
C PRO A 27 -4.29 -14.45 -2.22
N LYS A 28 -4.99 -14.96 -3.25
CA LYS A 28 -6.15 -14.28 -3.84
C LYS A 28 -7.31 -14.23 -2.85
N PHE A 29 -7.57 -15.37 -2.18
CA PHE A 29 -8.56 -15.41 -1.12
C PHE A 29 -8.17 -14.54 0.07
N LEU A 30 -6.89 -14.51 0.45
CA LEU A 30 -6.40 -13.66 1.53
C LEU A 30 -6.70 -12.18 1.27
N SER A 31 -6.47 -11.67 0.04
CA SER A 31 -6.80 -10.30 -0.33
C SER A 31 -8.30 -10.00 -0.19
N LEU A 32 -9.17 -10.91 -0.63
CA LEU A 32 -10.61 -10.78 -0.46
C LEU A 32 -11.00 -10.81 1.03
N ALA A 33 -10.47 -11.78 1.78
CA ALA A 33 -10.78 -11.96 3.20
C ALA A 33 -10.36 -10.74 4.04
N MET A 34 -9.23 -10.10 3.73
CA MET A 34 -8.82 -8.86 4.40
C MET A 34 -9.83 -7.75 4.13
N SER A 35 -10.24 -7.52 2.89
CA SER A 35 -11.23 -6.50 2.56
C SER A 35 -12.58 -6.76 3.22
N VAL A 36 -13.06 -8.01 3.20
CA VAL A 36 -14.31 -8.41 3.90
C VAL A 36 -14.20 -8.18 5.41
N SER A 37 -13.04 -8.47 6.01
CA SER A 37 -12.85 -8.36 7.46
C SER A 37 -12.76 -6.91 7.95
N VAL A 38 -12.22 -5.99 7.16
CA VAL A 38 -12.12 -4.58 7.57
C VAL A 38 -13.37 -3.76 7.24
N LEU A 39 -14.20 -4.22 6.29
CA LEU A 39 -15.44 -3.53 5.92
C LEU A 39 -16.33 -3.19 7.13
N PRO A 40 -16.65 -4.12 8.04
CA PRO A 40 -17.46 -3.81 9.22
C PRO A 40 -16.80 -2.81 10.16
N LEU A 41 -15.46 -2.76 10.23
CA LEU A 41 -14.76 -1.79 11.06
C LEU A 41 -14.93 -0.36 10.52
N PHE A 42 -14.80 -0.17 9.20
CA PHE A 42 -15.06 1.11 8.55
C PHE A 42 -16.54 1.50 8.65
N PHE A 43 -17.46 0.54 8.49
CA PHE A 43 -18.89 0.77 8.65
C PHE A 43 -19.23 1.25 10.07
N LEU A 44 -18.71 0.60 11.09
CA LEU A 44 -18.90 1.02 12.50
C LEU A 44 -18.32 2.41 12.75
N LEU A 45 -17.10 2.68 12.24
CA LEU A 45 -16.47 3.99 12.40
C LEU A 45 -17.29 5.09 11.72
N TRP A 46 -17.82 4.84 10.53
CA TRP A 46 -18.71 5.75 9.84
C TRP A 46 -20.02 5.97 10.63
N GLY A 47 -20.56 4.91 11.24
CA GLY A 47 -21.73 5.00 12.13
C GLY A 47 -21.48 5.89 13.34
N PHE A 48 -20.33 5.77 14.00
CA PHE A 48 -19.93 6.66 15.10
C PHE A 48 -19.78 8.12 14.67
N GLN A 49 -19.55 8.39 13.41
CA GLN A 49 -19.49 9.74 12.83
C GLN A 49 -20.86 10.26 12.34
N GLY A 50 -21.96 9.54 12.65
CA GLY A 50 -23.33 9.96 12.34
C GLY A 50 -23.80 9.67 10.92
N PHE A 51 -23.21 8.69 10.22
CA PHE A 51 -23.60 8.25 8.88
C PHE A 51 -23.67 9.37 7.83
N GLN A 52 -22.77 10.34 7.93
CA GLN A 52 -22.74 11.45 6.96
C GLN A 52 -22.38 10.93 5.57
N LEU A 53 -23.27 11.19 4.62
CA LEU A 53 -23.03 10.84 3.21
C LEU A 53 -22.12 11.91 2.56
N PRO A 54 -21.24 11.51 1.65
CA PRO A 54 -20.40 12.44 0.92
C PRO A 54 -21.23 13.21 -0.13
N SER A 55 -20.63 14.27 -0.67
CA SER A 55 -21.22 14.98 -1.82
C SER A 55 -21.21 14.11 -3.09
N ASN A 56 -22.02 14.47 -4.08
CA ASN A 56 -22.10 13.71 -5.35
C ASN A 56 -20.76 13.66 -6.10
N SER A 57 -19.90 14.66 -5.94
CA SER A 57 -18.58 14.72 -6.55
C SER A 57 -17.60 13.66 -6.02
N TYR A 58 -17.91 13.05 -4.89
CA TYR A 58 -17.13 11.99 -4.27
C TYR A 58 -17.08 10.70 -5.10
N TYR A 59 -18.21 10.28 -5.68
CA TYR A 59 -18.37 8.92 -6.19
C TYR A 59 -17.50 8.61 -7.40
N PHE A 60 -17.24 9.59 -8.25
CA PHE A 60 -16.40 9.39 -9.45
C PHE A 60 -14.94 9.06 -9.07
N PRO A 61 -14.21 9.91 -8.33
CA PRO A 61 -12.83 9.60 -7.94
C PRO A 61 -12.75 8.35 -7.04
N ALA A 62 -13.68 8.15 -6.11
CA ALA A 62 -13.69 7.00 -5.23
C ALA A 62 -13.90 5.67 -5.99
N THR A 63 -14.71 5.66 -7.04
CA THR A 63 -14.92 4.46 -7.86
C THR A 63 -13.66 4.14 -8.67
N ILE A 64 -13.02 5.14 -9.27
CA ILE A 64 -11.75 4.94 -9.99
C ILE A 64 -10.70 4.38 -9.02
N SER A 65 -10.55 4.98 -7.85
CA SER A 65 -9.63 4.49 -6.83
C SER A 65 -9.90 3.04 -6.46
N GLY A 66 -11.16 2.67 -6.13
CA GLY A 66 -11.51 1.31 -5.76
C GLY A 66 -11.22 0.27 -6.84
N VAL A 67 -11.48 0.59 -8.11
CA VAL A 67 -11.16 -0.28 -9.24
C VAL A 67 -9.66 -0.43 -9.41
N LEU A 68 -8.90 0.67 -9.33
CA LEU A 68 -7.44 0.65 -9.43
C LEU A 68 -6.81 -0.10 -8.24
N ALA A 69 -7.33 0.06 -7.03
CA ALA A 69 -6.90 -0.69 -5.86
C ALA A 69 -7.08 -2.20 -6.05
N ALA A 70 -8.23 -2.63 -6.60
CA ALA A 70 -8.49 -4.03 -6.90
C ALA A 70 -7.55 -4.57 -7.99
N ILE A 71 -7.37 -3.84 -9.10
CA ILE A 71 -6.43 -4.21 -10.18
C ILE A 71 -5.01 -4.35 -9.63
N GLY A 72 -4.55 -3.36 -8.88
CA GLY A 72 -3.23 -3.37 -8.26
C GLY A 72 -3.03 -4.57 -7.33
N SER A 73 -4.02 -4.88 -6.51
CA SER A 73 -3.99 -6.04 -5.60
C SER A 73 -3.89 -7.37 -6.35
N VAL A 74 -4.70 -7.58 -7.39
CA VAL A 74 -4.65 -8.79 -8.22
C VAL A 74 -3.31 -8.91 -8.94
N CYS A 75 -2.85 -7.83 -9.57
CA CYS A 75 -1.58 -7.83 -10.30
C CYS A 75 -0.40 -8.05 -9.37
N PHE A 76 -0.40 -7.46 -8.17
CA PHE A 76 0.63 -7.71 -7.16
C PHE A 76 0.70 -9.20 -6.78
N MET A 77 -0.46 -9.82 -6.51
CA MET A 77 -0.51 -11.24 -6.18
C MET A 77 -0.01 -12.12 -7.33
N LEU A 78 -0.37 -11.78 -8.58
CA LEU A 78 0.14 -12.49 -9.76
C LEU A 78 1.64 -12.27 -9.97
N ALA A 79 2.14 -11.08 -9.67
CA ALA A 79 3.57 -10.77 -9.76
C ALA A 79 4.39 -11.62 -8.78
N ILE A 80 4.01 -11.65 -7.50
CA ILE A 80 4.75 -12.40 -6.48
C ILE A 80 4.61 -13.92 -6.64
N SER A 81 3.51 -14.41 -7.22
CA SER A 81 3.33 -15.84 -7.49
C SER A 81 4.16 -16.35 -8.66
N LYS A 82 4.58 -15.48 -9.58
CA LYS A 82 5.29 -15.84 -10.81
C LYS A 82 6.76 -15.42 -10.83
N GLY A 83 7.17 -14.55 -9.91
CA GLY A 83 8.51 -13.97 -9.92
C GLY A 83 9.15 -13.87 -8.55
N LYS A 84 10.40 -13.42 -8.55
CA LYS A 84 11.15 -13.17 -7.32
C LYS A 84 10.59 -11.92 -6.62
N LEU A 85 10.24 -12.05 -5.34
CA LEU A 85 9.71 -10.96 -4.53
C LEU A 85 10.56 -9.69 -4.62
N ALA A 86 11.89 -9.82 -4.59
CA ALA A 86 12.81 -8.70 -4.69
C ALA A 86 12.62 -7.88 -5.99
N ILE A 87 12.38 -8.54 -7.14
CA ILE A 87 12.15 -7.86 -8.43
C ILE A 87 10.80 -7.12 -8.39
N VAL A 88 9.76 -7.78 -7.89
CA VAL A 88 8.42 -7.20 -7.77
C VAL A 88 8.47 -5.94 -6.89
N LEU A 89 9.11 -6.02 -5.73
CA LEU A 89 9.23 -4.89 -4.81
C LEU A 89 10.06 -3.73 -5.41
N SER A 90 11.11 -4.04 -6.20
CA SER A 90 11.90 -3.01 -6.89
C SER A 90 11.05 -2.22 -7.89
N ILE A 91 10.22 -2.92 -8.68
CA ILE A 91 9.36 -2.28 -9.68
C ILE A 91 8.26 -1.47 -8.98
N THR A 92 7.63 -2.03 -7.94
CA THR A 92 6.61 -1.30 -7.18
C THR A 92 7.18 -0.14 -6.36
N ALA A 93 8.50 -0.04 -6.19
CA ALA A 93 9.15 1.12 -5.59
C ALA A 93 8.99 2.41 -6.41
N CYS A 94 8.61 2.31 -7.70
CA CYS A 94 8.28 3.48 -8.52
C CYS A 94 6.91 4.11 -8.17
N THR A 95 6.10 3.46 -7.33
CA THR A 95 4.77 3.97 -6.91
C THR A 95 4.80 5.42 -6.41
N PRO A 96 5.72 5.87 -5.53
CA PRO A 96 5.77 7.26 -5.08
C PRO A 96 5.98 8.26 -6.22
N PHE A 97 6.86 7.92 -7.17
CA PHE A 97 7.11 8.76 -8.34
C PHE A 97 5.87 8.87 -9.24
N ILE A 98 5.19 7.74 -9.49
CA ILE A 98 3.95 7.70 -10.27
C ILE A 98 2.86 8.52 -9.59
N SER A 99 2.69 8.38 -8.27
CA SER A 99 1.72 9.17 -7.50
C SER A 99 2.00 10.66 -7.57
N ALA A 100 3.26 11.07 -7.45
CA ALA A 100 3.66 12.47 -7.52
C ALA A 100 3.37 13.08 -8.91
N VAL A 101 3.73 12.35 -9.97
CA VAL A 101 3.49 12.77 -11.36
C VAL A 101 1.99 12.87 -11.65
N PHE A 102 1.20 11.88 -11.26
CA PHE A 102 -0.25 11.92 -11.51
C PHE A 102 -0.98 12.95 -10.64
N SER A 103 -0.52 13.18 -9.41
CA SER A 103 -1.05 14.25 -8.56
C SER A 103 -0.87 15.61 -9.22
N PHE A 104 0.30 15.85 -9.81
CA PHE A 104 0.56 17.06 -10.59
C PHE A 104 -0.37 17.17 -11.82
N PHE A 105 -0.44 16.11 -12.66
CA PHE A 105 -1.19 16.18 -13.93
C PHE A 105 -2.70 16.22 -13.76
N PHE A 106 -3.25 15.55 -12.76
CA PHE A 106 -4.71 15.46 -12.58
C PHE A 106 -5.27 16.53 -11.65
N PHE A 107 -4.47 17.06 -10.72
CA PHE A 107 -4.97 17.91 -9.64
C PHE A 107 -4.10 19.13 -9.38
N ASP A 108 -3.13 19.43 -10.28
CA ASP A 108 -2.23 20.60 -10.18
C ASP A 108 -1.48 20.70 -8.84
N GLU A 109 -1.30 19.56 -8.15
CA GLU A 109 -0.57 19.52 -6.88
C GLU A 109 0.93 19.65 -7.11
N LEU A 110 1.48 20.82 -6.79
CA LEU A 110 2.91 21.08 -6.91
C LEU A 110 3.66 20.51 -5.71
N LEU A 111 4.72 19.78 -6.01
CA LEU A 111 5.72 19.36 -5.04
C LEU A 111 6.89 20.34 -5.05
N SER A 112 7.45 20.62 -3.88
CA SER A 112 8.69 21.34 -3.73
C SER A 112 9.87 20.55 -4.31
N GLN A 113 10.97 21.22 -4.63
CA GLN A 113 12.18 20.54 -5.11
C GLN A 113 12.73 19.52 -4.08
N PHE A 114 12.57 19.82 -2.78
CA PHE A 114 12.99 18.93 -1.71
C PHE A 114 12.13 17.66 -1.64
N GLU A 115 10.82 17.79 -1.84
CA GLU A 115 9.92 16.61 -1.88
C GLU A 115 10.22 15.73 -3.10
N TRP A 116 10.48 16.31 -4.27
CA TRP A 116 10.92 15.55 -5.45
C TRP A 116 12.24 14.81 -5.18
N LEU A 117 13.21 15.50 -4.60
CA LEU A 117 14.48 14.89 -4.26
C LEU A 117 14.29 13.74 -3.26
N GLY A 118 13.45 13.93 -2.22
CA GLY A 118 13.12 12.91 -1.24
C GLY A 118 12.49 11.67 -1.89
N ILE A 119 11.53 11.84 -2.81
CA ILE A 119 10.89 10.74 -3.55
C ILE A 119 11.95 9.97 -4.36
N VAL A 120 12.80 10.67 -5.09
CA VAL A 120 13.88 10.05 -5.89
C VAL A 120 14.83 9.24 -4.98
N LEU A 121 15.23 9.79 -3.83
CA LEU A 121 16.10 9.08 -2.88
C LEU A 121 15.46 7.80 -2.34
N VAL A 122 14.17 7.79 -2.02
CA VAL A 122 13.47 6.57 -1.58
C VAL A 122 13.41 5.53 -2.68
N VAL A 123 13.11 5.94 -3.92
CA VAL A 123 13.09 5.03 -5.08
C VAL A 123 14.48 4.41 -5.29
N LEU A 124 15.54 5.22 -5.28
CA LEU A 124 16.92 4.76 -5.42
C LEU A 124 17.33 3.81 -4.29
N ALA A 125 16.98 4.14 -3.04
CA ALA A 125 17.23 3.27 -1.90
C ALA A 125 16.60 1.89 -2.07
N THR A 126 15.34 1.84 -2.52
CA THR A 126 14.63 0.58 -2.73
C THR A 126 15.25 -0.23 -3.86
N MET A 127 15.58 0.42 -4.98
CA MET A 127 16.26 -0.23 -6.11
C MET A 127 17.64 -0.78 -5.73
N LEU A 128 18.41 -0.03 -4.95
CA LEU A 128 19.73 -0.44 -4.47
C LEU A 128 19.64 -1.71 -3.60
N LEU A 129 18.62 -1.78 -2.73
CA LEU A 129 18.44 -2.92 -1.82
C LEU A 129 17.93 -4.16 -2.54
N ALA A 130 17.08 -3.99 -3.52
CA ALA A 130 16.57 -5.11 -4.29
C ALA A 130 17.62 -5.79 -5.16
N GLY A 131 18.67 -5.09 -5.57
CA GLY A 131 19.91 -5.65 -6.15
C GLY A 131 19.75 -6.52 -7.39
N THR A 132 18.63 -6.43 -8.11
CA THR A 132 18.25 -7.37 -9.16
C THR A 132 18.20 -6.70 -10.54
N SER A 133 18.65 -7.42 -11.56
CA SER A 133 18.42 -7.04 -12.94
C SER A 133 16.92 -7.18 -13.28
N ILE A 134 16.28 -6.09 -13.64
CA ILE A 134 14.88 -6.08 -14.08
C ILE A 134 14.82 -6.66 -15.49
N ASN A 135 14.16 -7.81 -15.66
CA ASN A 135 13.84 -8.35 -16.97
C ASN A 135 12.41 -7.93 -17.35
N THR A 136 12.28 -6.91 -18.19
CA THR A 136 10.98 -6.37 -18.63
C THR A 136 10.14 -7.34 -19.49
N ARG A 137 10.73 -8.43 -19.98
CA ARG A 137 10.00 -9.44 -20.75
C ARG A 137 9.31 -10.50 -19.88
N ASP A 138 9.59 -10.52 -18.59
CA ASP A 138 8.96 -11.46 -17.68
C ASP A 138 7.55 -10.99 -17.28
N LYS A 139 6.57 -11.91 -17.29
CA LYS A 139 5.18 -11.64 -16.91
C LYS A 139 5.06 -11.10 -15.47
N SER A 140 5.94 -11.54 -14.57
CA SER A 140 5.99 -11.03 -13.20
C SER A 140 6.33 -9.54 -13.17
N SER A 141 7.33 -9.09 -13.95
CA SER A 141 7.72 -7.69 -14.07
C SER A 141 6.60 -6.84 -14.66
N LEU A 142 5.86 -7.35 -15.65
CA LEU A 142 4.71 -6.66 -16.23
C LEU A 142 3.59 -6.48 -15.19
N TYR A 143 3.24 -7.52 -14.45
CA TYR A 143 2.25 -7.41 -13.37
C TYR A 143 2.70 -6.45 -12.26
N ALA A 144 3.98 -6.46 -11.90
CA ALA A 144 4.53 -5.51 -10.93
C ALA A 144 4.44 -4.05 -11.41
N LEU A 145 4.67 -3.79 -12.71
CA LEU A 145 4.52 -2.47 -13.30
C LEU A 145 3.05 -2.01 -13.29
N ILE A 146 2.13 -2.89 -13.69
CA ILE A 146 0.69 -2.61 -13.60
C ILE A 146 0.29 -2.29 -12.17
N THR A 147 0.81 -3.03 -11.18
CA THR A 147 0.60 -2.75 -9.76
C THR A 147 1.09 -1.37 -9.37
N ALA A 148 2.31 -1.00 -9.78
CA ALA A 148 2.89 0.30 -9.46
C ALA A 148 2.04 1.46 -10.02
N ILE A 149 1.61 1.33 -11.28
CA ILE A 149 0.74 2.32 -11.94
C ILE A 149 -0.63 2.37 -11.25
N ALA A 150 -1.25 1.22 -11.03
CA ALA A 150 -2.59 1.14 -10.43
C ALA A 150 -2.62 1.71 -9.01
N TRP A 151 -1.70 1.31 -8.13
CA TRP A 151 -1.65 1.83 -6.77
C TRP A 151 -1.18 3.29 -6.70
N GLY A 152 -0.20 3.67 -7.56
CA GLY A 152 0.26 5.05 -7.65
C GLY A 152 -0.83 6.02 -8.10
N THR A 153 -1.71 5.58 -9.01
CA THR A 153 -2.86 6.37 -9.46
C THR A 153 -4.01 6.28 -8.45
N CYS A 154 -4.24 5.12 -7.86
CA CYS A 154 -5.29 4.90 -6.85
C CYS A 154 -5.19 5.93 -5.72
N ILE A 155 -4.02 6.08 -5.10
CA ILE A 155 -3.84 6.97 -3.95
C ILE A 155 -4.08 8.46 -4.30
N VAL A 156 -3.87 8.85 -5.56
CA VAL A 156 -4.17 10.20 -6.06
C VAL A 156 -5.68 10.43 -6.09
N PHE A 157 -6.44 9.45 -6.59
CA PHE A 157 -7.90 9.49 -6.58
C PHE A 157 -8.50 9.30 -5.18
N ASP A 158 -7.81 8.56 -4.27
CA ASP A 158 -8.19 8.52 -2.84
C ASP A 158 -8.17 9.94 -2.26
N LYS A 159 -7.07 10.67 -2.46
CA LYS A 159 -6.96 12.05 -1.96
C LYS A 159 -8.08 12.93 -2.51
N GLN A 160 -8.36 12.84 -3.82
CA GLN A 160 -9.45 13.62 -4.42
C GLN A 160 -10.82 13.24 -3.86
N ALA A 161 -11.09 11.95 -3.63
CA ALA A 161 -12.33 11.52 -3.01
C ALA A 161 -12.48 12.06 -1.58
N LEU A 162 -11.38 12.08 -0.81
CA LEU A 162 -11.35 12.57 0.57
C LEU A 162 -11.65 14.07 0.70
N THR A 163 -11.50 14.86 -0.37
CA THR A 163 -11.97 16.27 -0.35
C THR A 163 -13.50 16.41 -0.30
N PHE A 164 -14.21 15.33 -0.63
CA PHE A 164 -15.69 15.31 -0.74
C PHE A 164 -16.37 14.36 0.25
N GLY A 165 -15.61 13.57 1.01
CA GLY A 165 -16.13 12.57 1.93
C GLY A 165 -15.19 12.27 3.08
N SER A 166 -15.71 11.64 4.14
CA SER A 166 -14.91 11.26 5.30
C SER A 166 -14.03 10.03 5.04
N SER A 167 -12.90 9.95 5.73
CA SER A 167 -11.96 8.80 5.65
C SER A 167 -12.64 7.47 6.01
N SER A 168 -13.62 7.46 6.93
CA SER A 168 -14.35 6.25 7.32
C SER A 168 -15.30 5.77 6.22
N PHE A 169 -16.08 6.68 5.62
CA PHE A 169 -16.93 6.35 4.48
C PHE A 169 -16.11 5.88 3.29
N HIS A 170 -14.98 6.57 3.02
CA HIS A 170 -14.08 6.21 1.92
C HIS A 170 -13.50 4.80 2.12
N GLY A 171 -13.05 4.45 3.32
CA GLY A 171 -12.58 3.09 3.62
C GLY A 171 -13.66 2.02 3.40
N MET A 172 -14.90 2.29 3.83
CA MET A 172 -16.04 1.40 3.59
C MET A 172 -16.33 1.25 2.08
N PHE A 173 -16.44 2.37 1.37
CA PHE A 173 -16.76 2.38 -0.06
C PHE A 173 -15.68 1.70 -0.90
N LEU A 174 -14.42 2.04 -0.66
CA LEU A 174 -13.25 1.46 -1.33
C LEU A 174 -13.20 -0.06 -1.13
N THR A 175 -13.31 -0.53 0.11
CA THR A 175 -13.28 -1.97 0.41
C THR A 175 -14.47 -2.70 -0.22
N SER A 176 -15.65 -2.08 -0.30
CA SER A 176 -16.82 -2.63 -0.98
C SER A 176 -16.57 -2.83 -2.47
N ILE A 177 -15.97 -1.85 -3.15
CA ILE A 177 -15.59 -1.98 -4.58
C ILE A 177 -14.53 -3.07 -4.76
N ILE A 178 -13.50 -3.11 -3.92
CA ILE A 178 -12.48 -4.16 -3.99
C ILE A 178 -13.12 -5.55 -3.87
N ILE A 179 -14.01 -5.74 -2.88
CA ILE A 179 -14.73 -7.00 -2.70
C ILE A 179 -15.52 -7.36 -3.96
N ALA A 180 -16.29 -6.42 -4.52
CA ALA A 180 -17.08 -6.64 -5.71
C ALA A 180 -16.20 -7.05 -6.91
N VAL A 181 -15.15 -6.29 -7.19
CA VAL A 181 -14.23 -6.56 -8.31
C VAL A 181 -13.51 -7.90 -8.13
N LEU A 182 -12.99 -8.21 -6.94
CA LEU A 182 -12.31 -9.48 -6.67
C LEU A 182 -13.27 -10.67 -6.80
N SER A 183 -14.49 -10.55 -6.27
CA SER A 183 -15.49 -11.62 -6.32
C SER A 183 -15.97 -11.93 -7.74
N ILE A 184 -16.09 -10.91 -8.59
CA ILE A 184 -16.52 -11.07 -9.98
C ILE A 184 -15.38 -11.54 -10.88
N SER A 185 -14.17 -10.98 -10.69
CA SER A 185 -13.05 -11.17 -11.61
C SER A 185 -12.24 -12.44 -11.36
N LEU A 186 -12.33 -13.02 -10.17
CA LEU A 186 -11.50 -14.15 -9.77
C LEU A 186 -12.36 -15.36 -9.37
N ARG A 187 -11.96 -16.53 -9.87
CA ARG A 187 -12.38 -17.79 -9.26
C ARG A 187 -11.57 -17.97 -7.98
N ILE A 188 -12.25 -17.85 -6.83
CA ILE A 188 -11.64 -17.88 -5.51
C ILE A 188 -12.15 -19.11 -4.75
N ASP A 189 -11.21 -19.96 -4.30
CA ASP A 189 -11.52 -21.02 -3.35
C ASP A 189 -11.57 -20.42 -1.95
N TYR A 190 -12.75 -20.44 -1.34
CA TYR A 190 -12.98 -19.85 -0.01
C TYR A 190 -12.36 -20.72 1.08
N GLN A 191 -11.42 -20.17 1.82
CA GLN A 191 -10.63 -20.90 2.84
C GLN A 191 -10.85 -20.30 4.25
N TRP A 192 -12.07 -19.88 4.57
CA TRP A 192 -12.40 -19.27 5.87
C TRP A 192 -12.00 -20.14 7.06
N TRP A 193 -12.18 -21.45 6.96
CA TRP A 193 -11.80 -22.38 8.02
C TRP A 193 -10.30 -22.37 8.30
N THR A 194 -9.49 -22.25 7.28
CA THR A 194 -8.03 -22.14 7.43
C THR A 194 -7.62 -20.82 8.10
N LEU A 195 -8.30 -19.70 7.79
CA LEU A 195 -8.11 -18.45 8.50
C LEU A 195 -8.49 -18.55 9.98
N LEU A 196 -9.60 -19.19 10.29
CA LEU A 196 -10.02 -19.42 11.68
C LEU A 196 -9.01 -20.24 12.48
N LYS A 197 -8.36 -21.25 11.87
CA LYS A 197 -7.25 -21.99 12.50
C LYS A 197 -6.05 -21.09 12.80
N ASN A 198 -5.84 -20.03 12.02
CA ASN A 198 -4.78 -19.06 12.19
C ASN A 198 -5.31 -17.72 12.76
N PHE A 199 -6.33 -17.77 13.61
CA PHE A 199 -7.09 -16.61 14.09
C PHE A 199 -6.23 -15.50 14.65
N LYS A 200 -5.17 -15.81 15.39
CA LYS A 200 -4.26 -14.81 15.98
C LYS A 200 -3.62 -13.94 14.89
N TRP A 201 -3.03 -14.56 13.88
CA TRP A 201 -2.40 -13.84 12.77
C TRP A 201 -3.42 -13.10 11.91
N TRP A 202 -4.60 -13.71 11.70
CA TRP A 202 -5.69 -13.05 10.99
C TRP A 202 -6.18 -11.81 11.71
N LEU A 203 -6.43 -11.88 13.03
CA LEU A 203 -6.87 -10.72 13.83
C LEU A 203 -5.82 -9.61 13.81
N ILE A 204 -4.53 -9.94 14.01
CA ILE A 204 -3.45 -8.96 13.89
C ILE A 204 -3.45 -8.31 12.49
N ALA A 205 -3.53 -9.12 11.43
CA ALA A 205 -3.54 -8.61 10.05
C ALA A 205 -4.72 -7.65 9.81
N VAL A 206 -5.92 -7.98 10.27
CA VAL A 206 -7.12 -7.14 10.13
C VAL A 206 -6.95 -5.81 10.85
N MET A 207 -6.50 -5.83 12.12
CA MET A 207 -6.35 -4.61 12.92
C MET A 207 -5.27 -3.69 12.38
N VAL A 208 -4.10 -4.23 12.00
CA VAL A 208 -3.03 -3.41 11.44
C VAL A 208 -3.38 -2.92 10.03
N PHE A 209 -4.11 -3.70 9.23
CA PHE A 209 -4.57 -3.27 7.90
C PHE A 209 -5.60 -2.15 8.02
N PHE A 210 -6.57 -2.27 8.91
CA PHE A 210 -7.51 -1.19 9.21
C PHE A 210 -6.79 0.09 9.60
N GLY A 211 -5.86 0.01 10.57
CA GLY A 211 -5.04 1.15 11.01
C GLY A 211 -4.20 1.73 9.88
N ALA A 212 -3.57 0.88 9.06
CA ALA A 212 -2.76 1.30 7.93
C ALA A 212 -3.54 2.14 6.92
N VAL A 213 -4.73 1.66 6.51
CA VAL A 213 -5.59 2.33 5.53
C VAL A 213 -6.20 3.61 6.11
N PHE A 214 -6.74 3.55 7.33
CA PHE A 214 -7.34 4.72 7.97
C PHE A 214 -6.33 5.84 8.20
N LEU A 215 -5.16 5.52 8.73
CA LEU A 215 -4.08 6.50 8.94
C LEU A 215 -3.48 7.02 7.61
N GLN A 216 -3.49 6.20 6.55
CA GLN A 216 -3.11 6.65 5.21
C GLN A 216 -4.08 7.72 4.71
N PHE A 217 -5.39 7.50 4.85
CA PHE A 217 -6.39 8.49 4.47
C PHE A 217 -6.25 9.78 5.28
N ALA A 218 -6.06 9.69 6.59
CA ALA A 218 -5.80 10.84 7.44
C ALA A 218 -4.49 11.59 7.05
N ALA A 219 -3.47 10.89 6.56
CA ALA A 219 -2.25 11.52 6.06
C ALA A 219 -2.49 12.26 4.73
N LEU A 220 -3.33 11.71 3.84
CA LEU A 220 -3.64 12.30 2.53
C LEU A 220 -4.40 13.63 2.63
N GLU A 221 -5.07 13.91 3.74
CA GLU A 221 -5.69 15.21 3.98
C GLU A 221 -4.67 16.37 4.03
N TYR A 222 -3.40 16.07 4.40
CA TYR A 222 -2.37 17.06 4.65
C TYR A 222 -1.15 16.95 3.74
N LEU A 223 -0.93 15.80 3.11
CA LEU A 223 0.29 15.49 2.36
C LEU A 223 -0.01 15.14 0.92
N ASN A 224 0.98 15.38 0.04
CA ASN A 224 0.91 14.89 -1.32
C ASN A 224 0.96 13.35 -1.36
N PRO A 225 0.17 12.69 -2.24
CA PRO A 225 0.17 11.24 -2.38
C PRO A 225 1.55 10.62 -2.61
N GLY A 226 2.40 11.27 -3.39
CA GLY A 226 3.78 10.83 -3.63
C GLY A 226 4.63 10.81 -2.36
N VAL A 227 4.47 11.81 -1.49
CA VAL A 227 5.16 11.89 -0.18
C VAL A 227 4.67 10.79 0.76
N VAL A 228 3.34 10.57 0.84
CA VAL A 228 2.76 9.48 1.66
C VAL A 228 3.30 8.12 1.23
N GLU A 229 3.33 7.85 -0.08
CA GLU A 229 3.87 6.59 -0.62
C GLU A 229 5.39 6.48 -0.39
N ALA A 230 6.15 7.57 -0.50
CA ALA A 230 7.58 7.56 -0.25
C ALA A 230 7.90 7.24 1.22
N ILE A 231 7.20 7.86 2.17
CA ILE A 231 7.34 7.56 3.61
C ILE A 231 6.99 6.10 3.89
N LYS A 232 5.90 5.59 3.32
CA LYS A 232 5.49 4.19 3.46
C LYS A 232 6.58 3.23 2.97
N ARG A 233 7.14 3.45 1.80
CA ARG A 233 8.23 2.63 1.25
C ARG A 233 9.50 2.75 2.07
N GLY A 234 9.87 3.97 2.46
CA GLY A 234 11.06 4.21 3.27
C GLY A 234 11.04 3.49 4.61
N ILE A 235 9.95 3.60 5.37
CA ILE A 235 9.80 2.92 6.65
C ILE A 235 9.80 1.41 6.47
N GLY A 236 9.12 0.89 5.42
CA GLY A 236 9.15 -0.53 5.09
C GLY A 236 10.57 -1.06 4.91
N ILE A 237 11.43 -0.31 4.22
CA ILE A 237 12.85 -0.65 4.03
C ILE A 237 13.60 -0.69 5.37
N VAL A 238 13.47 0.37 6.17
CA VAL A 238 14.15 0.47 7.47
C VAL A 238 13.74 -0.68 8.39
N LEU A 239 12.45 -0.96 8.48
CA LEU A 239 11.93 -2.07 9.29
C LEU A 239 12.39 -3.43 8.78
N ALA A 240 12.41 -3.66 7.47
CA ALA A 240 12.92 -4.91 6.89
C ALA A 240 14.38 -5.15 7.28
N VAL A 241 15.23 -4.11 7.25
CA VAL A 241 16.63 -4.19 7.66
C VAL A 241 16.76 -4.45 9.17
N ILE A 242 15.98 -3.77 10.01
CA ILE A 242 15.97 -3.98 11.46
C ILE A 242 15.54 -5.41 11.79
N ILE A 243 14.46 -5.90 11.20
CA ILE A 243 13.95 -7.26 11.41
C ILE A 243 14.96 -8.29 10.97
N GLY A 244 15.57 -8.12 9.79
CA GLY A 244 16.65 -8.99 9.31
C GLY A 244 17.79 -9.07 10.31
N ARG A 245 18.22 -7.94 10.87
CA ARG A 245 19.31 -7.88 11.85
C ARG A 245 18.94 -8.49 13.20
N VAL A 246 17.77 -8.13 13.76
CA VAL A 246 17.40 -8.48 15.14
C VAL A 246 16.88 -9.91 15.23
N PHE A 247 16.01 -10.34 14.31
CA PHE A 247 15.35 -11.65 14.39
C PHE A 247 16.09 -12.74 13.62
N TYR A 248 16.72 -12.39 12.49
CA TYR A 248 17.43 -13.37 11.64
C TYR A 248 18.93 -13.29 11.78
N GLN A 249 19.46 -12.38 12.64
CA GLN A 249 20.89 -12.19 12.91
C GLN A 249 21.73 -11.97 11.62
N GLU A 250 21.11 -11.40 10.58
CA GLU A 250 21.76 -11.11 9.32
C GLU A 250 22.85 -10.06 9.50
N THR A 251 23.97 -10.23 8.81
CA THR A 251 25.02 -9.20 8.76
C THR A 251 24.59 -8.09 7.81
N LEU A 252 24.64 -6.84 8.28
CA LEU A 252 24.27 -5.70 7.45
C LEU A 252 25.28 -5.52 6.30
N SER A 253 24.80 -5.62 5.09
CA SER A 253 25.58 -5.31 3.89
C SER A 253 25.77 -3.80 3.72
N ARG A 254 26.83 -3.38 3.03
CA ARG A 254 27.04 -1.95 2.68
C ARG A 254 25.82 -1.36 1.95
N LYS A 255 25.19 -2.14 1.07
CA LYS A 255 23.97 -1.71 0.34
C LYS A 255 22.81 -1.42 1.28
N GLN A 256 22.62 -2.24 2.32
CA GLN A 256 21.57 -2.03 3.32
C GLN A 256 21.82 -0.75 4.13
N ILE A 257 23.05 -0.54 4.56
CA ILE A 257 23.42 0.69 5.29
C ILE A 257 23.20 1.92 4.40
N THR A 258 23.69 1.90 3.16
CA THR A 258 23.48 3.00 2.21
C THR A 258 21.99 3.25 1.94
N GLY A 259 21.19 2.19 1.73
CA GLY A 259 19.75 2.33 1.53
C GLY A 259 19.04 2.97 2.72
N VAL A 260 19.38 2.56 3.95
CA VAL A 260 18.82 3.18 5.16
C VAL A 260 19.23 4.65 5.27
N CYS A 261 20.49 5.00 4.99
CA CYS A 261 20.94 6.39 5.00
C CYS A 261 20.18 7.24 3.97
N LEU A 262 19.96 6.73 2.75
CA LEU A 262 19.17 7.42 1.72
C LEU A 262 17.72 7.67 2.18
N VAL A 263 17.09 6.68 2.83
CA VAL A 263 15.74 6.83 3.37
C VAL A 263 15.68 7.88 4.46
N LEU A 264 16.64 7.87 5.39
CA LEU A 264 16.70 8.87 6.47
C LEU A 264 16.90 10.28 5.91
N SER A 265 17.79 10.43 4.91
CA SER A 265 17.97 11.71 4.20
C SER A 265 16.68 12.17 3.50
N ALA A 266 15.97 11.25 2.82
CA ALA A 266 14.69 11.55 2.19
C ALA A 266 13.63 11.99 3.21
N THR A 267 13.57 11.31 4.36
CA THR A 267 12.62 11.65 5.42
C THR A 267 12.84 13.07 5.96
N TYR A 268 14.09 13.48 6.07
CA TYR A 268 14.43 14.84 6.46
C TYR A 268 13.97 15.90 5.43
N LEU A 269 14.03 15.56 4.14
CA LEU A 269 13.58 16.44 3.05
C LEU A 269 12.05 16.63 2.99
N PHE A 270 11.29 15.71 3.59
CA PHE A 270 9.82 15.84 3.70
C PHE A 270 9.36 16.66 4.92
N MET A 271 10.28 17.04 5.81
CA MET A 271 10.01 17.88 6.99
C MET A 271 10.17 19.35 6.69
#